data_b63a123419883013dd5606ea79b468ea
#
_entry.id   b63a123419883013dd5606ea79b468ea
#
_cell.length_a   1.000
_cell.length_b   1.000
_cell.length_c   1.000
_cell.angle_alpha   90.00
_cell.angle_beta   90.00
_cell.angle_gamma   90.00
#
_symmetry.space_group_name_H-M   'P 1'
#
loop_
_entity.id
_entity.type
_entity.pdbx_description
1 polymer ?
#
loop_
_entity_poly.entity_id
_entity_poly.type
_entity_poly.pdbx_seq_one_letter_code
_entity_poly.pdbx_strand_id
1 'polypeptide(L)'
;MMLERAQNLIAAALAAGRAQGAKPLAAVVVDAGGHIVASAREDGATIARHEFALAKAWSCVALGLDTRDLVERVEANPAFFSAAATLFSGRLLPAAGGVLVREDEQILGALGVSGDAAEVDDACAIAAIGR
;
A
#
# COMPACT_ATOMS: atom_id res chain seq x y z
N MET A 1 9.20 -6.01 -10.56
CA MET A 1 7.72 -6.19 -10.60
C MET A 1 7.27 -6.15 -12.06
N MET A 2 6.74 -7.23 -12.55
CA MET A 2 6.19 -7.31 -13.91
C MET A 2 4.76 -6.76 -13.94
N LEU A 3 4.39 -6.14 -15.05
CA LEU A 3 3.07 -5.52 -15.21
C LEU A 3 1.91 -6.51 -14.99
N GLU A 4 2.00 -7.70 -15.57
CA GLU A 4 0.96 -8.71 -15.41
C GLU A 4 0.74 -9.07 -13.94
N ARG A 5 1.81 -9.28 -13.19
CA ARG A 5 1.72 -9.56 -11.76
C ARG A 5 1.10 -8.39 -10.99
N ALA A 6 1.50 -7.17 -11.32
CA ALA A 6 0.94 -5.96 -10.70
C ALA A 6 -0.57 -5.85 -10.95
N GLN A 7 -1.00 -6.09 -12.18
CA GLN A 7 -2.43 -6.06 -12.53
C GLN A 7 -3.22 -7.16 -11.80
N ASN A 8 -2.64 -8.36 -11.67
CA ASN A 8 -3.27 -9.45 -10.93
C ASN A 8 -3.40 -9.14 -9.44
N LEU A 9 -2.39 -8.52 -8.85
CA LEU A 9 -2.44 -8.09 -7.44
C LEU A 9 -3.55 -7.06 -7.21
N ILE A 10 -3.67 -6.09 -8.10
CA ILE A 10 -4.73 -5.08 -8.03
C ILE A 10 -6.11 -5.74 -8.14
N ALA A 11 -6.31 -6.60 -9.14
CA ALA A 11 -7.58 -7.30 -9.31
C ALA A 11 -7.94 -8.13 -8.06
N ALA A 12 -6.99 -8.82 -7.48
CA ALA A 12 -7.20 -9.62 -6.26
C ALA A 12 -7.56 -8.74 -5.04
N ALA A 13 -6.89 -7.59 -4.87
CA ALA A 13 -7.19 -6.67 -3.78
C ALA A 13 -8.60 -6.10 -3.90
N LEU A 14 -9.00 -5.67 -5.10
CA LEU A 14 -10.33 -5.13 -5.34
C LEU A 14 -11.41 -6.21 -5.17
N ALA A 15 -11.14 -7.44 -5.63
CA ALA A 15 -12.05 -8.57 -5.42
C ALA A 15 -12.24 -8.88 -3.93
N ALA A 16 -11.18 -8.85 -3.15
CA ALA A 16 -11.26 -9.04 -1.70
C ALA A 16 -12.11 -7.94 -1.04
N GLY A 17 -11.98 -6.71 -1.50
CA GLY A 17 -12.81 -5.59 -1.03
C GLY A 17 -14.29 -5.81 -1.35
N ARG A 18 -14.60 -6.22 -2.58
CA ARG A 18 -16.00 -6.48 -2.97
C ARG A 18 -16.59 -7.65 -2.22
N ALA A 19 -15.79 -8.67 -1.91
CA ALA A 19 -16.24 -9.84 -1.15
C ALA A 19 -16.64 -9.51 0.28
N GLN A 20 -16.02 -8.51 0.91
CA GLN A 20 -16.33 -8.11 2.28
C GLN A 20 -17.17 -6.83 2.39
N GLY A 21 -17.66 -6.31 1.27
CA GLY A 21 -18.49 -5.12 1.25
C GLY A 21 -17.74 -3.83 1.62
N ALA A 22 -16.46 -3.75 1.31
CA ALA A 22 -15.68 -2.54 1.55
C ALA A 22 -16.23 -1.36 0.74
N LYS A 23 -15.98 -0.15 1.23
CA LYS A 23 -16.20 1.07 0.44
C LYS A 23 -15.31 1.02 -0.82
N PRO A 24 -15.61 1.86 -1.85
CA PRO A 24 -14.79 1.88 -3.06
C PRO A 24 -13.31 2.10 -2.75
N LEU A 25 -12.45 1.31 -3.40
CA LEU A 25 -11.01 1.25 -3.12
C LEU A 25 -10.19 1.79 -4.28
N ALA A 26 -9.01 2.29 -3.97
CA ALA A 26 -7.91 2.43 -4.91
C ALA A 26 -6.80 1.44 -4.54
N ALA A 27 -6.12 0.91 -5.54
CA ALA A 27 -5.00 0.00 -5.36
C ALA A 27 -3.86 0.43 -6.28
N VAL A 28 -2.65 0.49 -5.75
CA VAL A 28 -1.44 0.91 -6.48
C VAL A 28 -0.34 -0.11 -6.24
N VAL A 29 0.32 -0.53 -7.32
CA VAL A 29 1.51 -1.37 -7.23
C VAL A 29 2.71 -0.56 -7.70
N VAL A 30 3.76 -0.53 -6.88
CA VAL A 30 5.04 0.09 -7.22
C VAL A 30 6.12 -0.97 -7.36
N ASP A 31 7.17 -0.66 -8.13
CA ASP A 31 8.38 -1.48 -8.20
C ASP A 31 9.30 -1.24 -6.98
N ALA A 32 10.44 -1.90 -6.95
CA ALA A 32 11.39 -1.77 -5.84
C ALA A 32 11.98 -0.36 -5.70
N GLY A 33 11.89 0.46 -6.73
CA GLY A 33 12.30 1.87 -6.71
C GLY A 33 11.19 2.84 -6.32
N GLY A 34 9.99 2.33 -6.04
CA GLY A 34 8.85 3.16 -5.65
C GLY A 34 8.08 3.78 -6.82
N HIS A 35 8.35 3.35 -8.06
CA HIS A 35 7.66 3.86 -9.24
C HIS A 35 6.41 3.03 -9.52
N ILE A 36 5.33 3.69 -9.92
CA ILE A 36 4.06 3.02 -10.25
C ILE A 36 4.26 2.09 -11.46
N VAL A 37 3.88 0.83 -11.29
CA VAL A 37 3.80 -0.15 -12.38
C VAL A 37 2.37 -0.24 -12.89
N ALA A 38 1.39 -0.29 -11.99
CA ALA A 38 -0.03 -0.30 -12.32
C ALA A 38 -0.83 0.30 -11.16
N SER A 39 -1.98 0.87 -11.46
CA SER A 39 -2.89 1.40 -10.46
C SER A 39 -4.33 1.38 -10.98
N ALA A 40 -5.28 1.37 -10.04
CA ALA A 40 -6.69 1.48 -10.36
C ALA A 40 -7.42 2.17 -9.21
N ARG A 41 -8.46 2.92 -9.57
CA ARG A 41 -9.36 3.53 -8.61
C ARG A 41 -10.78 3.08 -8.97
N GLU A 42 -11.45 2.40 -8.06
CA GLU A 42 -12.83 1.98 -8.27
C GLU A 42 -13.76 3.19 -8.43
N ASP A 43 -14.83 3.01 -9.17
CA ASP A 43 -15.89 4.02 -9.31
C ASP A 43 -16.39 4.40 -7.91
N GLY A 44 -16.54 5.69 -7.69
CA GLY A 44 -17.01 6.22 -6.41
C GLY A 44 -15.93 6.46 -5.35
N ALA A 45 -14.72 5.96 -5.52
CA ALA A 45 -13.61 6.31 -4.64
C ALA A 45 -13.16 7.75 -4.88
N THR A 46 -12.86 8.48 -3.80
CA THR A 46 -12.35 9.84 -3.94
C THR A 46 -10.94 9.85 -4.52
N ILE A 47 -10.53 10.95 -5.14
CA ILE A 47 -9.19 11.07 -5.76
C ILE A 47 -8.07 10.89 -4.75
N ALA A 48 -8.28 11.27 -3.48
CA ALA A 48 -7.29 11.10 -2.43
C ALA A 48 -6.94 9.63 -2.16
N ARG A 49 -7.86 8.71 -2.43
CA ARG A 49 -7.60 7.28 -2.18
C ARG A 49 -6.46 6.73 -3.00
N HIS A 50 -6.33 7.17 -4.26
CA HIS A 50 -5.18 6.79 -5.09
C HIS A 50 -3.87 7.34 -4.50
N GLU A 51 -3.86 8.58 -4.04
CA GLU A 51 -2.69 9.20 -3.40
C GLU A 51 -2.30 8.47 -2.12
N PHE A 52 -3.27 8.10 -1.30
CA PHE A 52 -3.02 7.34 -0.07
C PHE A 52 -2.51 5.92 -0.38
N ALA A 53 -3.08 5.25 -1.36
CA ALA A 53 -2.62 3.92 -1.77
C ALA A 53 -1.18 3.96 -2.28
N LEU A 54 -0.84 4.96 -3.10
CA LEU A 54 0.53 5.17 -3.57
C LEU A 54 1.49 5.43 -2.41
N ALA A 55 1.12 6.29 -1.47
CA ALA A 55 1.96 6.62 -0.32
C ALA A 55 2.21 5.39 0.56
N LYS A 56 1.20 4.54 0.76
CA LYS A 56 1.35 3.28 1.49
C LYS A 56 2.34 2.35 0.77
N ALA A 57 2.17 2.14 -0.52
CA ALA A 57 3.08 1.30 -1.31
C ALA A 57 4.51 1.86 -1.32
N TRP A 58 4.66 3.17 -1.53
CA TRP A 58 5.95 3.83 -1.51
C TRP A 58 6.65 3.68 -0.15
N SER A 59 5.92 3.88 0.95
CA SER A 59 6.44 3.73 2.30
C SER A 59 7.01 2.32 2.55
N CYS A 60 6.35 1.29 2.02
CA CYS A 60 6.83 -0.09 2.14
C CYS A 60 8.21 -0.27 1.53
N VAL A 61 8.41 0.14 0.29
CA VAL A 61 9.69 -0.06 -0.40
C VAL A 61 10.77 0.88 0.12
N ALA A 62 10.40 2.09 0.52
CA ALA A 62 11.35 3.06 1.08
C ALA A 62 11.98 2.57 2.39
N LEU A 63 11.19 1.88 3.24
CA LEU A 63 11.63 1.45 4.56
C LEU A 63 11.80 -0.06 4.71
N GLY A 64 11.41 -0.83 3.71
CA GLY A 64 11.57 -2.29 3.73
C GLY A 64 10.63 -3.01 4.68
N LEU A 65 9.41 -2.50 4.88
CA LEU A 65 8.44 -3.10 5.81
C LEU A 65 7.01 -2.82 5.35
N ASP A 66 6.06 -3.59 5.88
CA ASP A 66 4.64 -3.32 5.66
C ASP A 66 4.20 -2.10 6.47
N THR A 67 3.20 -1.35 6.00
CA THR A 67 2.79 -0.13 6.70
C THR A 67 2.12 -0.38 8.04
N ARG A 68 1.57 -1.58 8.30
CA ARG A 68 1.10 -1.94 9.65
C ARG A 68 2.24 -1.87 10.67
N ASP A 69 3.44 -2.30 10.27
CA ASP A 69 4.62 -2.26 11.13
C ASP A 69 5.16 -0.83 11.25
N LEU A 70 5.00 -0.04 10.19
CA LEU A 70 5.35 1.38 10.19
C LEU A 70 4.55 2.16 11.25
N VAL A 71 3.25 1.87 11.38
CA VAL A 71 2.40 2.51 12.40
C VAL A 71 3.00 2.31 13.78
N GLU A 72 3.39 1.08 14.12
CA GLU A 72 4.01 0.77 15.42
C GLU A 72 5.33 1.52 15.63
N ARG A 73 6.14 1.62 14.58
CA ARG A 73 7.44 2.33 14.66
C ARG A 73 7.25 3.83 14.85
N VAL A 74 6.27 4.41 14.19
CA VAL A 74 5.94 5.84 14.35
C VAL A 74 5.48 6.12 15.78
N GLU A 75 4.65 5.27 16.35
CA GLU A 75 4.20 5.41 17.74
C GLU A 75 5.38 5.33 18.73
N ALA A 76 6.37 4.49 18.45
CA ALA A 76 7.54 4.33 19.30
C ALA A 76 8.54 5.49 19.16
N ASN A 77 8.58 6.17 18.02
CA ASN A 77 9.55 7.25 17.77
C ASN A 77 8.96 8.35 16.86
N PRO A 78 7.98 9.10 17.36
CA PRO A 78 7.27 10.09 16.54
C PRO A 78 8.16 11.23 16.03
N ALA A 79 9.13 11.68 16.82
CA ALA A 79 10.01 12.78 16.42
C ALA A 79 10.88 12.40 15.22
N PHE A 80 11.44 11.18 15.22
CA PHE A 80 12.24 10.69 14.09
C PHE A 80 11.40 10.63 12.81
N PHE A 81 10.20 10.05 12.88
CA PHE A 81 9.35 9.89 11.70
C PHE A 81 8.74 11.20 11.22
N SER A 82 8.55 12.17 12.09
CA SER A 82 8.17 13.53 11.67
C SER A 82 9.27 14.16 10.79
N ALA A 83 10.53 14.03 11.20
CA ALA A 83 11.67 14.48 10.42
C ALA A 83 11.82 13.69 9.11
N ALA A 84 11.64 12.37 9.17
CA ALA A 84 11.71 11.50 7.98
C ALA A 84 10.63 11.87 6.96
N ALA A 85 9.42 12.18 7.38
CA ALA A 85 8.34 12.61 6.48
C ALA A 85 8.73 13.86 5.71
N THR A 86 9.37 14.82 6.35
CA THR A 86 9.90 16.03 5.71
C THR A 86 11.02 15.69 4.72
N LEU A 87 11.95 14.83 5.13
CA LEU A 87 13.05 14.36 4.29
C LEU A 87 12.52 13.69 3.00
N PHE A 88 11.45 12.91 3.11
CA PHE A 88 10.83 12.20 1.99
C PHE A 88 9.81 13.04 1.22
N SER A 89 9.75 14.33 1.44
CA SER A 89 8.85 15.26 0.74
C SER A 89 7.37 14.88 0.92
N GLY A 90 7.01 14.43 2.12
CA GLY A 90 5.63 14.07 2.47
C GLY A 90 5.12 12.74 1.91
N ARG A 91 5.98 11.92 1.29
CA ARG A 91 5.55 10.64 0.70
C ARG A 91 5.28 9.52 1.71
N LEU A 92 5.73 9.69 2.94
CA LEU A 92 5.55 8.69 4.00
C LEU A 92 4.13 8.73 4.55
N LEU A 93 3.47 7.57 4.61
CA LEU A 93 2.12 7.46 5.20
C LEU A 93 2.05 6.27 6.17
N PRO A 94 2.04 6.53 7.49
CA PRO A 94 1.94 5.49 8.51
C PRO A 94 0.49 5.07 8.73
N ALA A 95 -0.06 4.31 7.79
CA ALA A 95 -1.40 3.75 7.86
C ALA A 95 -1.38 2.35 7.24
N ALA A 96 -1.99 1.37 7.89
CA ALA A 96 -2.04 0.00 7.37
C ALA A 96 -2.75 -0.06 6.01
N GLY A 97 -2.34 -0.99 5.18
CA GLY A 97 -2.86 -1.15 3.82
C GLY A 97 -1.77 -1.20 2.76
N GLY A 98 -0.52 -1.00 3.14
CA GLY A 98 0.64 -1.22 2.28
C GLY A 98 1.34 -2.52 2.65
N VAL A 99 1.63 -3.36 1.67
CA VAL A 99 2.31 -4.64 1.88
C VAL A 99 3.44 -4.82 0.87
N LEU A 100 4.57 -5.34 1.35
CA LEU A 100 5.68 -5.70 0.48
C LEU A 100 5.33 -6.91 -0.37
N VAL A 101 5.75 -6.88 -1.62
CA VAL A 101 5.70 -8.02 -2.53
C VAL A 101 7.11 -8.56 -2.65
N ARG A 102 7.30 -9.81 -2.22
CA ARG A 102 8.60 -10.47 -2.19
C ARG A 102 8.60 -11.68 -3.11
N GLU A 103 9.78 -12.02 -3.58
CA GLU A 103 10.08 -13.31 -4.17
C GLU A 103 11.32 -13.83 -3.46
N ASP A 104 11.18 -14.92 -2.73
CA ASP A 104 12.15 -15.37 -1.74
C ASP A 104 12.40 -14.23 -0.72
N GLU A 105 13.62 -13.77 -0.56
CA GLU A 105 13.93 -12.64 0.32
C GLU A 105 14.04 -11.31 -0.41
N GLN A 106 13.89 -11.33 -1.74
CA GLN A 106 14.02 -10.12 -2.55
C GLN A 106 12.72 -9.33 -2.58
N ILE A 107 12.79 -8.03 -2.32
CA ILE A 107 11.66 -7.12 -2.47
C ILE A 107 11.50 -6.79 -3.96
N LEU A 108 10.36 -7.16 -4.54
CA LEU A 108 10.01 -6.82 -5.92
C LEU A 108 9.31 -5.48 -6.03
N GLY A 109 8.64 -5.06 -4.97
CA GLY A 109 7.84 -3.86 -4.92
C GLY A 109 6.86 -3.90 -3.77
N ALA A 110 5.75 -3.20 -3.90
CA ALA A 110 4.70 -3.16 -2.89
C ALA A 110 3.34 -2.89 -3.50
N LEU A 111 2.30 -3.32 -2.78
CA LEU A 111 0.90 -3.03 -3.06
C LEU A 111 0.37 -2.13 -1.97
N GLY A 112 -0.29 -1.03 -2.34
CA GLY A 112 -1.01 -0.17 -1.41
C GLY A 112 -2.50 -0.17 -1.75
N VAL A 113 -3.33 -0.23 -0.71
CA VAL A 113 -4.79 -0.21 -0.82
C VAL A 113 -5.34 0.88 0.10
N SER A 114 -6.28 1.66 -0.39
CA SER A 114 -6.94 2.72 0.39
C SER A 114 -8.38 2.92 -0.06
N GLY A 115 -9.28 3.10 0.89
CA GLY A 115 -10.70 3.40 0.57
C GLY A 115 -11.65 3.18 1.73
N ASP A 116 -11.33 2.29 2.64
CA ASP A 116 -12.11 1.98 3.84
C ASP A 116 -11.27 2.29 5.10
N ALA A 117 -11.65 1.73 6.24
CA ALA A 117 -10.81 1.76 7.43
C ALA A 117 -9.47 1.06 7.15
N ALA A 118 -8.41 1.48 7.83
CA ALA A 118 -7.07 0.95 7.59
C ALA A 118 -7.00 -0.58 7.74
N GLU A 119 -7.74 -1.15 8.68
CA GLU A 119 -7.79 -2.60 8.91
C GLU A 119 -8.43 -3.33 7.73
N VAL A 120 -9.42 -2.75 7.09
CA VAL A 120 -10.08 -3.31 5.90
C VAL A 120 -9.14 -3.21 4.70
N ASP A 121 -8.53 -2.06 4.49
CA ASP A 121 -7.56 -1.84 3.41
C ASP A 121 -6.41 -2.86 3.52
N ASP A 122 -5.90 -3.05 4.73
CA ASP A 122 -4.81 -3.99 5.02
C ASP A 122 -5.22 -5.45 4.76
N ALA A 123 -6.43 -5.84 5.19
CA ALA A 123 -6.95 -7.18 4.92
C ALA A 123 -7.05 -7.47 3.42
N CYS A 124 -7.47 -6.48 2.61
CA CYS A 124 -7.54 -6.62 1.16
C CYS A 124 -6.14 -6.77 0.54
N ALA A 125 -5.17 -5.98 1.02
CA ALA A 125 -3.80 -6.07 0.54
C ALA A 125 -3.16 -7.43 0.87
N ILE A 126 -3.35 -7.90 2.10
CA ILE A 126 -2.84 -9.21 2.55
C ILE A 126 -3.46 -10.36 1.75
N ALA A 127 -4.77 -10.31 1.53
CA ALA A 127 -5.47 -11.32 0.72
C ALA A 127 -4.88 -11.37 -0.70
N ALA A 128 -4.58 -10.22 -1.29
CA ALA A 128 -4.03 -10.15 -2.64
C ALA A 128 -2.66 -10.81 -2.78
N ILE A 129 -1.81 -10.69 -1.77
CA ILE A 129 -0.47 -11.32 -1.80
C ILE A 129 -0.45 -12.75 -1.27
N GLY A 130 -1.60 -13.28 -0.84
CA GLY A 130 -1.73 -14.68 -0.39
C GLY A 130 -1.24 -14.96 1.02
N ARG A 131 -1.25 -13.94 1.88
CA ARG A 131 -0.93 -14.12 3.31
C ARG A 131 -2.14 -14.22 4.20
#